data_8df1f9b0ad163a745b410e73c707cfe5
#
_entry.id   8df1f9b0ad163a745b410e73c707cfe5
#
_cell.length_a   1.000
_cell.length_b   1.000
_cell.length_c   1.000
_cell.angle_alpha   90.00
_cell.angle_beta   90.00
_cell.angle_gamma   90.00
#
_symmetry.space_group_name_H-M   'P 1'
#
loop_
_entity.id
_entity.type
_entity.pdbx_description
1 polymer ?
#
loop_
_entity_poly.entity_id
_entity_poly.type
_entity_poly.pdbx_seq_one_letter_code
_entity_poly.pdbx_strand_id
1 'polypeptide(L)'
;MLDYADTDTVAQYMYLPGKFEVTDPDGNILLDNSYIDKATVKYGYVSSNSNATTVFLSIQFNKEGTEKLKEISNTYVKSLDEDGKDNSKKVKIAVDEVTLVESAFEQENSTGELQLSIGQASTSSADINGYIKQASNLAVLLNSGVMPITYTLDVNRFVYSEIPQELIYIAAIAIGAIILVTLIIMIIKYKKNGFLEAIAFIGYVAFMLLAIRYTNVMLTLDGLLAIVASIIVN
;
A
#
# COMPACT_ATOMS: atom_id res chain seq x y z
N MET A 1 -9.56 -10.38 -2.01
CA MET A 1 -8.24 -11.03 -2.15
C MET A 1 -7.30 -9.96 -2.65
N LEU A 2 -6.26 -9.61 -1.92
CA LEU A 2 -5.19 -8.74 -2.44
C LEU A 2 -4.46 -9.51 -3.54
N ASP A 3 -4.28 -8.87 -4.69
CA ASP A 3 -3.55 -9.47 -5.81
C ASP A 3 -2.09 -9.70 -5.39
N TYR A 4 -1.47 -10.75 -5.90
CA TYR A 4 -0.10 -11.18 -5.56
C TYR A 4 0.93 -10.05 -5.71
N ALA A 5 0.79 -9.24 -6.75
CA ALA A 5 1.64 -8.09 -7.02
C ALA A 5 1.52 -6.98 -5.95
N ASP A 6 0.35 -6.84 -5.33
CA ASP A 6 0.13 -5.81 -4.32
C ASP A 6 0.71 -6.18 -2.96
N THR A 7 0.75 -7.49 -2.60
CA THR A 7 1.35 -7.95 -1.35
C THR A 7 2.87 -7.85 -1.35
N ASP A 8 3.54 -8.12 -2.47
CA ASP A 8 4.99 -7.91 -2.60
C ASP A 8 5.35 -6.43 -2.51
N THR A 9 4.56 -5.58 -3.15
CA THR A 9 4.76 -4.13 -3.09
C THR A 9 4.58 -3.62 -1.66
N VAL A 10 3.52 -4.05 -0.96
CA VAL A 10 3.29 -3.67 0.44
C VAL A 10 4.42 -4.17 1.34
N ALA A 11 4.87 -5.44 1.17
CA ALA A 11 5.98 -5.98 1.93
C ALA A 11 7.28 -5.19 1.71
N GLN A 12 7.58 -4.80 0.47
CA GLN A 12 8.75 -3.95 0.16
C GLN A 12 8.70 -2.61 0.87
N TYR A 13 7.54 -1.94 0.89
CA TYR A 13 7.41 -0.64 1.55
C TYR A 13 7.33 -0.72 3.08
N MET A 14 6.93 -1.84 3.64
CA MET A 14 6.87 -2.00 5.10
C MET A 14 8.23 -1.99 5.80
N TYR A 15 9.31 -2.32 5.11
CA TYR A 15 10.66 -2.31 5.69
C TYR A 15 11.52 -1.11 5.27
N LEU A 16 11.01 -0.26 4.37
CA LEU A 16 11.69 0.99 4.02
C LEU A 16 11.49 2.01 5.14
N PRO A 17 12.55 2.57 5.71
CA PRO A 17 12.44 3.53 6.82
C PRO A 17 11.79 4.85 6.42
N GLY A 18 11.63 5.15 5.13
CA GLY A 18 11.12 6.42 4.64
C GLY A 18 12.08 7.59 4.90
N LYS A 19 13.39 7.33 4.90
CA LYS A 19 14.42 8.31 5.19
C LYS A 19 14.60 9.27 4.02
N PHE A 20 14.10 10.48 4.18
CA PHE A 20 14.31 11.58 3.22
C PHE A 20 15.55 12.37 3.56
N GLU A 21 16.38 12.64 2.56
CA GLU A 21 17.58 13.43 2.70
C GLU A 21 17.80 14.32 1.47
N VAL A 22 18.14 15.57 1.75
CA VAL A 22 18.73 16.49 0.75
C VAL A 22 20.17 16.68 1.15
N THR A 23 21.11 16.32 0.27
CA THR A 23 22.55 16.40 0.53
C THR A 23 23.23 17.35 -0.45
N ASP A 24 24.28 17.96 0.03
CA ASP A 24 25.18 18.74 -0.81
C ASP A 24 26.13 17.83 -1.64
N PRO A 25 26.95 18.38 -2.55
CA PRO A 25 27.93 17.62 -3.33
C PRO A 25 29.00 16.91 -2.47
N ASP A 26 29.22 17.37 -1.26
CA ASP A 26 30.21 16.83 -0.31
C ASP A 26 29.58 15.71 0.57
N GLY A 27 28.26 15.48 0.45
CA GLY A 27 27.51 14.44 1.17
C GLY A 27 26.97 14.89 2.53
N ASN A 28 27.04 16.19 2.87
CA ASN A 28 26.45 16.70 4.10
C ASN A 28 24.93 16.80 3.97
N ILE A 29 24.19 16.38 5.00
CA ILE A 29 22.73 16.45 5.04
C ILE A 29 22.31 17.90 5.29
N LEU A 30 21.56 18.47 4.36
CA LEU A 30 21.02 19.82 4.42
C LEU A 30 19.58 19.84 4.98
N LEU A 31 18.75 18.86 4.57
CA LEU A 31 17.37 18.66 5.05
C LEU A 31 17.11 17.17 5.23
N ASP A 32 16.28 16.84 6.21
CA ASP A 32 15.83 15.48 6.50
C ASP A 32 14.32 15.44 6.82
N ASN A 33 13.81 14.29 7.24
CA ASN A 33 12.39 14.07 7.58
C ASN A 33 11.87 15.03 8.65
N SER A 34 12.70 15.52 9.58
CA SER A 34 12.26 16.38 10.68
C SER A 34 11.70 17.73 10.20
N TYR A 35 12.05 18.12 9.00
CA TYR A 35 11.58 19.35 8.36
C TYR A 35 10.32 19.16 7.51
N ILE A 36 9.86 17.92 7.28
CA ILE A 36 8.66 17.63 6.49
C ILE A 36 7.41 17.85 7.35
N ASP A 37 6.47 18.64 6.82
CA ASP A 37 5.12 18.77 7.38
C ASP A 37 4.17 17.79 6.71
N LYS A 38 4.18 17.72 5.37
CA LYS A 38 3.28 16.87 4.59
C LYS A 38 3.85 16.55 3.21
N ALA A 39 3.64 15.31 2.75
CA ALA A 39 3.88 14.90 1.37
C ALA A 39 2.55 14.55 0.68
N THR A 40 2.37 15.01 -0.56
CA THR A 40 1.16 14.80 -1.36
C THR A 40 1.50 14.53 -2.81
N VAL A 41 0.59 13.88 -3.53
CA VAL A 41 0.74 13.67 -4.98
C VAL A 41 -0.03 14.75 -5.72
N LYS A 42 0.62 15.39 -6.67
CA LYS A 42 0.01 16.32 -7.61
C LYS A 42 0.24 15.80 -9.04
N TYR A 43 -0.62 16.14 -9.95
CA TYR A 43 -0.45 15.87 -11.37
C TYR A 43 -1.04 16.99 -12.20
N GLY A 44 -0.48 17.20 -13.37
CA GLY A 44 -0.91 18.27 -14.26
C GLY A 44 -0.30 18.16 -15.64
N TYR A 45 -0.82 18.95 -16.56
CA TYR A 45 -0.28 19.02 -17.92
C TYR A 45 1.04 19.79 -17.93
N VAL A 46 1.97 19.33 -18.78
CA VAL A 46 3.29 19.99 -18.96
C VAL A 46 3.13 21.41 -19.50
N SER A 47 2.18 21.65 -20.36
CA SER A 47 1.84 22.97 -20.90
C SER A 47 0.36 22.98 -21.36
N SER A 48 -0.19 24.18 -21.53
CA SER A 48 -1.56 24.38 -22.00
C SER A 48 -1.84 23.77 -23.38
N ASN A 49 -0.81 23.48 -24.17
CA ASN A 49 -0.92 22.91 -25.52
C ASN A 49 -0.46 21.43 -25.57
N SER A 50 -0.14 20.83 -24.44
CA SER A 50 0.32 19.43 -24.35
C SER A 50 -0.74 18.58 -23.66
N ASN A 51 -1.07 17.42 -24.24
CA ASN A 51 -1.91 16.41 -23.60
C ASN A 51 -1.10 15.51 -22.65
N ALA A 52 0.22 15.71 -22.56
CA ALA A 52 1.07 14.93 -21.68
C ALA A 52 0.92 15.39 -20.23
N THR A 53 0.69 14.44 -19.34
CA THR A 53 0.55 14.64 -17.90
C THR A 53 1.86 14.26 -17.20
N THR A 54 2.29 15.08 -16.26
CA THR A 54 3.39 14.79 -15.33
C THR A 54 2.83 14.58 -13.94
N VAL A 55 3.39 13.62 -13.22
CA VAL A 55 3.09 13.33 -11.82
C VAL A 55 4.20 13.90 -10.95
N PHE A 56 3.83 14.58 -9.88
CA PHE A 56 4.74 15.20 -8.94
C PHE A 56 4.50 14.67 -7.53
N LEU A 57 5.59 14.40 -6.84
CA LEU A 57 5.61 14.30 -5.39
C LEU A 57 5.85 15.71 -4.82
N SER A 58 4.85 16.26 -4.14
CA SER A 58 4.90 17.59 -3.52
C SER A 58 5.17 17.41 -2.03
N ILE A 59 6.32 17.91 -1.56
CA ILE A 59 6.75 17.86 -0.18
C ILE A 59 6.64 19.29 0.39
N GLN A 60 5.77 19.46 1.37
CA GLN A 60 5.60 20.70 2.12
C GLN A 60 6.47 20.62 3.37
N PHE A 61 7.31 21.61 3.57
CA PHE A 61 8.16 21.73 4.75
C PHE A 61 7.49 22.57 5.85
N ASN A 62 7.85 22.30 7.09
CA ASN A 62 7.48 23.13 8.24
C ASN A 62 8.21 24.51 8.16
N LYS A 63 7.97 25.37 9.14
CA LYS A 63 8.54 26.73 9.15
C LYS A 63 10.08 26.72 9.05
N GLU A 64 10.73 25.91 9.86
CA GLU A 64 12.19 25.81 9.90
C GLU A 64 12.75 25.23 8.60
N GLY A 65 12.10 24.18 8.07
CA GLY A 65 12.45 23.58 6.78
C GLY A 65 12.24 24.54 5.61
N THR A 66 11.23 25.42 5.66
CA THR A 66 11.01 26.47 4.66
C THR A 66 12.16 27.47 4.64
N GLU A 67 12.62 27.92 5.80
CA GLU A 67 13.76 28.84 5.90
C GLU A 67 15.04 28.17 5.38
N LYS A 68 15.30 26.93 5.77
CA LYS A 68 16.44 26.16 5.24
C LYS A 68 16.34 25.91 3.74
N LEU A 69 15.16 25.54 3.22
CA LEU A 69 14.97 25.36 1.79
C LEU A 69 15.26 26.63 1.00
N LYS A 70 14.86 27.77 1.53
CA LYS A 70 15.17 29.08 0.96
C LYS A 70 16.67 29.32 0.91
N GLU A 71 17.41 29.07 1.99
CA GLU A 71 18.87 29.23 2.05
C GLU A 71 19.57 28.26 1.08
N ILE A 72 19.17 27.00 1.06
CA ILE A 72 19.71 25.97 0.17
C ILE A 72 19.46 26.34 -1.29
N SER A 73 18.23 26.71 -1.65
CA SER A 73 17.89 27.08 -3.02
C SER A 73 18.59 28.31 -3.51
N ASN A 74 18.95 29.26 -2.62
CA ASN A 74 19.76 30.42 -2.96
C ASN A 74 21.24 30.05 -3.11
N THR A 75 21.77 29.15 -2.28
CA THR A 75 23.16 28.70 -2.33
C THR A 75 23.46 27.81 -3.53
N TYR A 76 22.53 26.94 -3.88
CA TYR A 76 22.65 25.96 -4.96
C TYR A 76 21.77 26.31 -6.17
N VAL A 77 21.66 27.61 -6.47
CA VAL A 77 20.98 28.13 -7.64
C VAL A 77 21.79 27.82 -8.91
N LYS A 78 21.08 27.61 -10.01
CA LYS A 78 21.68 27.36 -11.32
C LYS A 78 22.61 28.49 -11.73
N SER A 79 23.83 28.15 -12.10
CA SER A 79 24.88 29.09 -12.49
C SER A 79 25.49 28.62 -13.80
N LEU A 80 25.62 29.54 -14.75
CA LEU A 80 26.32 29.33 -16.01
C LEU A 80 27.69 30.00 -15.94
N ASP A 81 28.69 29.36 -16.53
CA ASP A 81 30.00 29.96 -16.72
C ASP A 81 30.00 30.98 -17.88
N GLU A 82 31.15 31.64 -18.11
CA GLU A 82 31.31 32.64 -19.19
C GLU A 82 31.08 32.06 -20.58
N ASP A 83 31.23 30.74 -20.76
CA ASP A 83 30.98 30.00 -21.99
C ASP A 83 29.53 29.47 -22.10
N GLY A 84 28.67 29.78 -21.14
CA GLY A 84 27.27 29.33 -21.10
C GLY A 84 27.06 27.87 -20.71
N LYS A 85 28.10 27.21 -20.16
CA LYS A 85 28.00 25.85 -19.65
C LYS A 85 27.50 25.86 -18.22
N ASP A 86 26.74 24.82 -17.88
CA ASP A 86 26.23 24.61 -16.51
C ASP A 86 27.39 24.30 -15.56
N ASN A 87 27.68 25.24 -14.66
CA ASN A 87 28.67 25.11 -13.59
C ASN A 87 28.02 25.13 -12.22
N SER A 88 26.77 24.70 -12.14
CA SER A 88 25.97 24.70 -10.92
C SER A 88 26.43 23.62 -9.96
N LYS A 89 26.51 23.94 -8.68
CA LYS A 89 26.60 22.94 -7.63
C LYS A 89 25.22 22.28 -7.48
N LYS A 90 25.17 20.98 -7.59
CA LYS A 90 23.91 20.21 -7.55
C LYS A 90 23.66 19.67 -6.15
N VAL A 91 22.43 19.71 -5.71
CA VAL A 91 21.98 18.99 -4.52
C VAL A 91 21.38 17.64 -4.94
N LYS A 92 21.57 16.65 -4.10
CA LYS A 92 21.01 15.31 -4.29
C LYS A 92 19.83 15.12 -3.34
N ILE A 93 18.67 14.76 -3.89
CA ILE A 93 17.46 14.45 -3.14
C ILE A 93 17.23 12.96 -3.22
N ALA A 94 17.19 12.30 -2.08
CA ALA A 94 17.07 10.85 -1.97
C ALA A 94 16.00 10.44 -0.94
N VAL A 95 15.41 9.27 -1.15
CA VAL A 95 14.57 8.57 -0.18
C VAL A 95 15.10 7.14 -0.05
N ASP A 96 15.42 6.72 1.17
CA ASP A 96 15.97 5.39 1.46
C ASP A 96 17.20 5.04 0.59
N GLU A 97 18.14 5.99 0.47
CA GLU A 97 19.35 5.90 -0.37
C GLU A 97 19.09 5.90 -1.89
N VAL A 98 17.82 5.83 -2.33
CA VAL A 98 17.46 5.93 -3.74
C VAL A 98 17.41 7.41 -4.14
N THR A 99 18.31 7.81 -5.04
CA THR A 99 18.33 9.17 -5.58
C THR A 99 17.12 9.41 -6.47
N LEU A 100 16.28 10.36 -6.10
CA LEU A 100 15.14 10.81 -6.91
C LEU A 100 15.53 11.87 -7.91
N VAL A 101 16.30 12.86 -7.46
CA VAL A 101 16.76 14.00 -8.26
C VAL A 101 18.17 14.42 -7.83
N GLU A 102 18.98 14.80 -8.80
CA GLU A 102 20.27 15.48 -8.60
C GLU A 102 20.30 16.70 -9.52
N SER A 103 20.07 17.88 -8.96
CA SER A 103 19.93 19.12 -9.73
C SER A 103 20.26 20.35 -8.90
N ALA A 104 20.56 21.45 -9.58
CA ALA A 104 20.53 22.78 -8.98
C ALA A 104 19.12 23.36 -9.03
N PHE A 105 18.81 24.33 -8.17
CA PHE A 105 17.54 25.04 -8.19
C PHE A 105 17.53 26.08 -9.32
N GLU A 106 16.39 26.21 -10.01
CA GLU A 106 16.22 27.21 -11.05
C GLU A 106 16.20 28.66 -10.46
N GLN A 107 15.64 28.78 -9.26
CA GLN A 107 15.52 30.04 -8.52
C GLN A 107 15.36 29.79 -7.02
N GLU A 108 15.44 30.84 -6.21
CA GLU A 108 15.16 30.81 -4.79
C GLU A 108 13.74 30.26 -4.51
N ASN A 109 13.64 29.30 -3.61
CA ASN A 109 12.35 28.71 -3.19
C ASN A 109 11.95 29.23 -1.80
N SER A 110 11.04 30.20 -1.78
CA SER A 110 10.49 30.76 -0.54
C SER A 110 9.11 30.21 -0.20
N THR A 111 8.58 29.27 -1.01
CA THR A 111 7.24 28.71 -0.81
C THR A 111 7.19 27.61 0.24
N GLY A 112 8.35 27.04 0.57
CA GLY A 112 8.45 25.87 1.45
C GLY A 112 7.89 24.59 0.84
N GLU A 113 7.65 24.58 -0.47
CA GLU A 113 7.18 23.41 -1.21
C GLU A 113 8.25 22.95 -2.20
N LEU A 114 8.61 21.68 -2.14
CA LEU A 114 9.48 21.02 -3.10
C LEU A 114 8.67 20.06 -3.97
N GLN A 115 8.71 20.26 -5.27
CA GLN A 115 8.00 19.38 -6.23
C GLN A 115 9.01 18.53 -7.00
N LEU A 116 8.91 17.22 -6.86
CA LEU A 116 9.75 16.24 -7.53
C LEU A 116 8.95 15.53 -8.60
N SER A 117 9.42 15.55 -9.84
CA SER A 117 8.78 14.82 -10.94
C SER A 117 9.00 13.31 -10.79
N ILE A 118 7.94 12.54 -10.81
CA ILE A 118 7.99 11.07 -10.75
C ILE A 118 7.69 10.53 -12.13
N GLY A 119 8.71 9.90 -12.73
CA GLY A 119 8.65 9.44 -14.11
C GLY A 119 8.73 10.57 -15.14
N GLN A 120 8.35 10.27 -16.37
CA GLN A 120 8.34 11.21 -17.48
C GLN A 120 6.91 11.65 -17.80
N ALA A 121 6.78 12.82 -18.46
CA ALA A 121 5.49 13.25 -18.98
C ALA A 121 4.96 12.22 -19.97
N SER A 122 3.73 11.75 -19.79
CA SER A 122 3.11 10.72 -20.61
C SER A 122 1.67 11.08 -21.00
N THR A 123 1.23 10.55 -22.13
CA THR A 123 -0.18 10.53 -22.55
C THR A 123 -0.84 9.19 -22.29
N SER A 124 -0.05 8.18 -21.87
CA SER A 124 -0.52 6.83 -21.57
C SER A 124 -1.14 6.78 -20.18
N SER A 125 -2.40 6.41 -20.07
CA SER A 125 -3.08 6.25 -18.79
C SER A 125 -2.43 5.16 -17.92
N ALA A 126 -1.84 4.13 -18.53
CA ALA A 126 -1.15 3.06 -17.80
C ALA A 126 0.12 3.59 -17.10
N ASP A 127 0.94 4.37 -17.82
CA ASP A 127 2.16 4.96 -17.26
C ASP A 127 1.82 5.98 -16.17
N ILE A 128 0.83 6.86 -16.43
CA ILE A 128 0.38 7.87 -15.46
C ILE A 128 -0.10 7.20 -14.17
N ASN A 129 -0.92 6.14 -14.26
CA ASN A 129 -1.36 5.39 -13.08
C ASN A 129 -0.20 4.73 -12.34
N GLY A 130 0.80 4.21 -13.07
CA GLY A 130 2.04 3.68 -12.49
C GLY A 130 2.80 4.75 -11.70
N TYR A 131 2.99 5.93 -12.28
CA TYR A 131 3.65 7.05 -11.63
C TYR A 131 2.85 7.60 -10.42
N ILE A 132 1.52 7.66 -10.53
CA ILE A 132 0.66 8.04 -9.39
C ILE A 132 0.81 7.04 -8.24
N LYS A 133 0.81 5.73 -8.53
CA LYS A 133 1.01 4.68 -7.51
C LYS A 133 2.38 4.83 -6.84
N GLN A 134 3.42 5.05 -7.62
CA GLN A 134 4.79 5.25 -7.11
C GLN A 134 4.91 6.51 -6.25
N ALA A 135 4.38 7.64 -6.72
CA ALA A 135 4.35 8.89 -5.96
C ALA A 135 3.52 8.78 -4.67
N SER A 136 2.39 8.05 -4.72
CA SER A 136 1.54 7.82 -3.54
C SER A 136 2.25 6.98 -2.48
N ASN A 137 2.97 5.95 -2.89
CA ASN A 137 3.76 5.13 -1.98
C ASN A 137 4.85 5.95 -1.29
N LEU A 138 5.58 6.78 -2.05
CA LEU A 138 6.58 7.70 -1.48
C LEU A 138 5.93 8.73 -0.53
N ALA A 139 4.78 9.29 -0.90
CA ALA A 139 4.07 10.23 -0.03
C ALA A 139 3.63 9.58 1.30
N VAL A 140 3.16 8.33 1.25
CA VAL A 140 2.82 7.56 2.47
C VAL A 140 4.04 7.34 3.33
N LEU A 141 5.18 6.92 2.75
CA LEU A 141 6.43 6.73 3.47
C LEU A 141 6.90 8.02 4.17
N LEU A 142 6.91 9.14 3.46
CA LEU A 142 7.34 10.42 4.00
C LEU A 142 6.40 10.94 5.10
N ASN A 143 5.09 10.75 4.95
CA ASN A 143 4.10 11.13 5.97
C ASN A 143 4.12 10.22 7.19
N SER A 144 4.56 8.98 7.06
CA SER A 144 4.69 8.03 8.18
C SER A 144 5.87 8.38 9.10
N GLY A 145 6.79 9.20 8.61
CA GLY A 145 8.03 9.53 9.30
C GLY A 145 9.03 8.36 9.31
N VAL A 146 10.22 8.63 9.81
CA VAL A 146 11.28 7.61 9.93
C VAL A 146 10.90 6.62 11.03
N MET A 147 10.93 5.33 10.73
CA MET A 147 10.74 4.32 11.76
C MET A 147 11.88 4.37 12.80
N PRO A 148 11.55 4.42 14.10
CA PRO A 148 12.56 4.58 15.14
C PRO A 148 13.44 3.33 15.34
N ILE A 149 13.08 2.22 14.68
CA ILE A 149 13.80 0.94 14.76
C ILE A 149 14.11 0.48 13.36
N THR A 150 15.39 0.30 13.05
CA THR A 150 15.81 -0.36 11.82
C THR A 150 15.57 -1.86 11.95
N TYR A 151 14.84 -2.43 11.02
CA TYR A 151 14.67 -3.88 10.90
C TYR A 151 15.09 -4.33 9.50
N THR A 152 15.61 -5.53 9.43
CA THR A 152 15.95 -6.19 8.17
C THR A 152 14.91 -7.27 7.89
N LEU A 153 14.42 -7.33 6.66
CA LEU A 153 13.54 -8.41 6.24
C LEU A 153 14.40 -9.67 6.03
N ASP A 154 14.36 -10.58 6.99
CA ASP A 154 15.14 -11.83 6.91
C ASP A 154 14.46 -12.85 5.99
N VAL A 155 13.15 -12.99 6.08
CA VAL A 155 12.38 -13.94 5.25
C VAL A 155 11.05 -13.33 4.83
N ASN A 156 10.84 -13.20 3.52
CA ASN A 156 9.52 -12.94 2.94
C ASN A 156 8.91 -14.29 2.50
N ARG A 157 7.98 -14.82 3.28
CA ARG A 157 7.25 -16.04 2.93
C ARG A 157 5.77 -15.74 2.80
N PHE A 158 5.25 -16.00 1.62
CA PHE A 158 3.80 -16.11 1.46
C PHE A 158 3.34 -17.41 2.12
N VAL A 159 2.53 -17.27 3.16
CA VAL A 159 1.81 -18.41 3.70
C VAL A 159 0.60 -18.62 2.80
N TYR A 160 0.70 -19.58 1.91
CA TYR A 160 -0.45 -20.04 1.13
C TYR A 160 -1.47 -20.65 2.08
N SER A 161 -2.74 -20.49 1.76
CA SER A 161 -3.77 -21.31 2.39
C SER A 161 -3.42 -22.79 2.18
N GLU A 162 -3.26 -23.54 3.24
CA GLU A 162 -3.05 -25.00 3.16
C GLU A 162 -4.20 -25.72 2.46
N ILE A 163 -5.33 -25.05 2.30
CA ILE A 163 -6.53 -25.58 1.68
C ILE A 163 -6.64 -25.02 0.25
N PRO A 164 -6.42 -25.84 -0.79
CA PRO A 164 -6.67 -25.45 -2.18
C PRO A 164 -8.12 -25.02 -2.36
N GLN A 165 -8.33 -24.04 -3.22
CA GLN A 165 -9.68 -23.51 -3.48
C GLN A 165 -10.68 -24.58 -3.95
N GLU A 166 -10.20 -25.58 -4.69
CA GLU A 166 -10.97 -26.74 -5.14
C GLU A 166 -11.47 -27.58 -3.97
N LEU A 167 -10.65 -27.74 -2.94
CA LEU A 167 -10.99 -28.52 -1.74
C LEU A 167 -12.07 -27.81 -0.92
N ILE A 168 -12.11 -26.47 -0.92
CA ILE A 168 -13.18 -25.69 -0.30
C ILE A 168 -14.52 -25.94 -1.00
N TYR A 169 -14.55 -25.99 -2.32
CA TYR A 169 -15.77 -26.31 -3.07
C TYR A 169 -16.25 -27.73 -2.81
N ILE A 170 -15.36 -28.71 -2.80
CA ILE A 170 -15.68 -30.10 -2.49
C ILE A 170 -16.22 -30.21 -1.07
N ALA A 171 -15.60 -29.56 -0.09
CA ALA A 171 -16.05 -29.52 1.28
C ALA A 171 -17.43 -28.87 1.42
N ALA A 172 -17.69 -27.76 0.74
CA ALA A 172 -18.99 -27.10 0.75
C ALA A 172 -20.10 -27.98 0.17
N ILE A 173 -19.83 -28.71 -0.91
CA ILE A 173 -20.79 -29.67 -1.50
C ILE A 173 -21.03 -30.83 -0.54
N ALA A 174 -20.00 -31.38 0.09
CA ALA A 174 -20.12 -32.48 1.05
C ALA A 174 -20.94 -32.08 2.29
N ILE A 175 -20.66 -30.88 2.84
CA ILE A 175 -21.43 -30.32 3.96
C ILE A 175 -22.89 -30.11 3.57
N GLY A 176 -23.15 -29.56 2.37
CA GLY A 176 -24.49 -29.38 1.83
C GLY A 176 -25.26 -30.71 1.69
N ALA A 177 -24.58 -31.75 1.23
CA ALA A 177 -25.16 -33.09 1.12
C ALA A 177 -25.52 -33.69 2.51
N ILE A 178 -24.63 -33.53 3.50
CA ILE A 178 -24.87 -33.98 4.89
C ILE A 178 -26.09 -33.27 5.48
N ILE A 179 -26.17 -31.94 5.32
CA ILE A 179 -27.32 -31.14 5.79
C ILE A 179 -28.60 -31.65 5.15
N LEU A 180 -28.60 -31.86 3.83
CA LEU A 180 -29.79 -32.34 3.10
C LEU A 180 -30.25 -33.74 3.57
N VAL A 181 -29.30 -34.66 3.73
CA VAL A 181 -29.60 -36.02 4.26
C VAL A 181 -30.16 -35.95 5.68
N THR A 182 -29.58 -35.10 6.54
CA THR A 182 -30.05 -34.90 7.91
C THR A 182 -31.50 -34.39 7.92
N LEU A 183 -31.81 -33.37 7.11
CA LEU A 183 -33.17 -32.82 6.98
C LEU A 183 -34.16 -33.87 6.51
N ILE A 184 -33.81 -34.70 5.52
CA ILE A 184 -34.67 -35.78 5.02
C ILE A 184 -34.96 -36.79 6.14
N ILE A 185 -33.94 -37.23 6.87
CA ILE A 185 -34.08 -38.17 7.98
C ILE A 185 -35.01 -37.59 9.07
N MET A 186 -34.83 -36.32 9.45
CA MET A 186 -35.66 -35.65 10.44
C MET A 186 -37.13 -35.62 10.03
N ILE A 187 -37.43 -35.24 8.79
CA ILE A 187 -38.81 -35.20 8.29
C ILE A 187 -39.45 -36.59 8.24
N ILE A 188 -38.73 -37.59 7.74
CA ILE A 188 -39.27 -38.96 7.60
C ILE A 188 -39.49 -39.60 8.97
N LYS A 189 -38.51 -39.51 9.88
CA LYS A 189 -38.52 -40.17 11.19
C LYS A 189 -39.48 -39.51 12.18
N TYR A 190 -39.53 -38.18 12.23
CA TYR A 190 -40.29 -37.43 13.25
C TYR A 190 -41.56 -36.77 12.71
N LYS A 191 -41.89 -36.94 11.41
CA LYS A 191 -43.12 -36.43 10.78
C LYS A 191 -43.38 -34.93 11.09
N LYS A 192 -44.52 -34.59 11.71
CA LYS A 192 -44.87 -33.18 12.03
C LYS A 192 -43.88 -32.49 12.95
N ASN A 193 -43.33 -33.22 13.93
CA ASN A 193 -42.30 -32.65 14.83
C ASN A 193 -40.97 -32.47 14.10
N GLY A 194 -40.63 -33.39 13.19
CA GLY A 194 -39.43 -33.27 12.36
C GLY A 194 -39.41 -32.07 11.45
N PHE A 195 -40.56 -31.53 11.05
CA PHE A 195 -40.64 -30.31 10.28
C PHE A 195 -40.23 -29.09 11.12
N LEU A 196 -40.66 -29.00 12.38
CA LEU A 196 -40.26 -27.93 13.30
C LEU A 196 -38.78 -28.01 13.65
N GLU A 197 -38.27 -29.21 13.89
CA GLU A 197 -36.84 -29.46 14.15
C GLU A 197 -35.99 -29.11 12.93
N ALA A 198 -36.45 -29.41 11.71
CA ALA A 198 -35.76 -29.04 10.48
C ALA A 198 -35.63 -27.52 10.31
N ILE A 199 -36.68 -26.75 10.67
CA ILE A 199 -36.61 -25.27 10.66
C ILE A 199 -35.58 -24.77 11.68
N ALA A 200 -35.59 -25.33 12.89
CA ALA A 200 -34.62 -24.95 13.93
C ALA A 200 -33.17 -25.28 13.51
N PHE A 201 -32.96 -26.44 12.87
CA PHE A 201 -31.67 -26.86 12.35
C PHE A 201 -31.15 -25.94 11.23
N ILE A 202 -32.03 -25.54 10.30
CA ILE A 202 -31.67 -24.53 9.27
C ILE A 202 -31.27 -23.22 9.93
N GLY A 203 -32.00 -22.76 10.94
CA GLY A 203 -31.66 -21.57 11.72
C GLY A 203 -30.31 -21.68 12.41
N TYR A 204 -29.99 -22.82 12.99
CA TYR A 204 -28.69 -23.11 13.60
C TYR A 204 -27.55 -23.04 12.59
N VAL A 205 -27.69 -23.70 11.43
CA VAL A 205 -26.67 -23.66 10.36
C VAL A 205 -26.49 -22.25 9.83
N ALA A 206 -27.57 -21.50 9.61
CA ALA A 206 -27.51 -20.12 9.16
C ALA A 206 -26.78 -19.22 10.17
N PHE A 207 -27.09 -19.36 11.46
CA PHE A 207 -26.42 -18.60 12.52
C PHE A 207 -24.93 -18.94 12.61
N MET A 208 -24.56 -20.20 12.51
CA MET A 208 -23.15 -20.63 12.52
C MET A 208 -22.38 -20.05 11.35
N LEU A 209 -22.95 -20.07 10.13
CA LEU A 209 -22.31 -19.46 8.96
C LEU A 209 -22.16 -17.94 9.10
N LEU A 210 -23.16 -17.27 9.68
CA LEU A 210 -23.07 -15.85 9.98
C LEU A 210 -21.97 -15.56 11.01
N ALA A 211 -21.89 -16.35 12.08
CA ALA A 211 -20.85 -16.21 13.09
C ALA A 211 -19.44 -16.34 12.47
N ILE A 212 -19.20 -17.36 11.65
CA ILE A 212 -17.92 -17.56 10.94
C ILE A 212 -17.59 -16.35 10.07
N ARG A 213 -18.60 -15.82 9.34
CA ARG A 213 -18.39 -14.68 8.44
C ARG A 213 -18.02 -13.39 9.19
N TYR A 214 -18.72 -13.11 10.31
CA TYR A 214 -18.52 -11.82 11.02
C TYR A 214 -17.34 -11.83 11.98
N THR A 215 -16.92 -12.99 12.48
CA THR A 215 -15.77 -13.09 13.39
C THR A 215 -14.42 -13.17 12.68
N ASN A 216 -14.39 -13.14 11.33
CA ASN A 216 -13.18 -13.25 10.52
C ASN A 216 -12.26 -14.42 10.93
N VAL A 217 -12.86 -15.54 11.34
CA VAL A 217 -12.10 -16.73 11.73
C VAL A 217 -11.41 -17.33 10.50
N MET A 218 -10.12 -17.62 10.63
CA MET A 218 -9.39 -18.38 9.62
C MET A 218 -9.92 -19.83 9.62
N LEU A 219 -10.47 -20.25 8.48
CA LEU A 219 -10.90 -21.63 8.27
C LEU A 219 -9.66 -22.51 8.04
N THR A 220 -9.28 -23.27 9.05
CA THR A 220 -8.31 -24.36 8.96
C THR A 220 -8.99 -25.69 8.64
N LEU A 221 -8.22 -26.70 8.28
CA LEU A 221 -8.75 -28.04 8.04
C LEU A 221 -9.45 -28.59 9.30
N ASP A 222 -8.85 -28.38 10.46
CA ASP A 222 -9.43 -28.78 11.76
C ASP A 222 -10.72 -28.02 12.07
N GLY A 223 -10.79 -26.73 11.72
CA GLY A 223 -12.00 -25.92 11.83
C GLY A 223 -13.13 -26.43 10.95
N LEU A 224 -12.84 -26.87 9.72
CA LEU A 224 -13.82 -27.49 8.83
C LEU A 224 -14.35 -28.81 9.42
N LEU A 225 -13.49 -29.65 9.97
CA LEU A 225 -13.87 -30.89 10.63
C LEU A 225 -14.74 -30.62 11.87
N ALA A 226 -14.42 -29.59 12.65
CA ALA A 226 -15.24 -29.20 13.79
C ALA A 226 -16.63 -28.71 13.39
N ILE A 227 -16.77 -27.99 12.28
CA ILE A 227 -18.07 -27.58 11.71
C ILE A 227 -18.89 -28.80 11.32
N VAL A 228 -18.29 -29.77 10.60
CA VAL A 228 -18.98 -31.00 10.20
C VAL A 228 -19.42 -31.81 11.43
N ALA A 229 -18.53 -31.96 12.41
CA ALA A 229 -18.89 -32.67 13.67
C ALA A 229 -20.03 -31.96 14.41
N SER A 230 -20.02 -30.63 14.46
CA SER A 230 -21.11 -29.86 15.10
C SER A 230 -22.46 -30.02 14.40
N ILE A 231 -22.47 -30.15 13.06
CA ILE A 231 -23.68 -30.39 12.26
C ILE A 231 -24.23 -31.82 12.49
N ILE A 232 -23.35 -32.82 12.68
CA ILE A 232 -23.75 -34.22 12.86
C ILE A 232 -24.27 -34.49 14.29
N VAL A 233 -23.69 -33.80 15.28
CA VAL A 233 -24.03 -34.02 16.70
C VAL A 233 -25.30 -33.28 17.12
N ASN A 234 -25.69 -32.23 16.44
CA ASN A 234 -26.86 -31.43 16.77
C ASN A 234 -28.12 -32.04 16.12
#